data_a5ab7f82fdb54202b6f48f1d80f9329c
#
_entry.id   a5ab7f82fdb54202b6f48f1d80f9329c
#
_cell.length_a   1.000
_cell.length_b   1.000
_cell.length_c   1.000
_cell.angle_alpha   90.00
_cell.angle_beta   90.00
_cell.angle_gamma   90.00
#
_symmetry.space_group_name_H-M   'P 1'
#
loop_
_entity.id
_entity.type
_entity.pdbx_description
1 polymer ?
#
loop_
_entity_poly.entity_id
_entity_poly.type
_entity_poly.pdbx_seq_one_letter_code
_entity_poly.pdbx_strand_id
1 'polypeptide(L)'
;MVRRWLGFALCTWCVGGLVQTGDAAEEPQGATSGVASPVSALGATCQKLYEVAQTRDDAMQHLAFLSDQIGHRLSGSESLEKAVDWAAALMEKGGLEVSKQSVQVPHWVRGEERVTVLAPLERDLNVLGLGMTVGGVVEADVVVLTDFSELEETEVKGKIVLFDVPFTTYRETVQYRLHGASRAAEKGAVGLLIRSVTPYSLNTPHTGTLRYDEAQPKIPAAALTIEDASWLHRLQDSGVPIRVKMSLGAKHHGMVTSHNVIADFPGTDKSKEAVLVGCHLDSWDVGQGAQDDGAGCMIAWQAAQLIKDLGLKPQRSIRVVMFTAEENGIWGGNAYADERFEDYRLVAALESDSGNGRADGFRLDVSGFEGDAEQAEIRSRAQVLSDVLSLATPSPIADGYSGADVGPSVRKGVPGLGMNHDTSNYWPIHHTHADNFEKVSREDLNHNVGLMAAAVYYLAQSEEGLMPPTKKKKRRRRRKR
;
A
#
# COMPACT_ATOMS: atom_id res chain seq x y z
N MET A 1 41.22 -37.48 15.30
CA MET A 1 42.58 -37.24 15.76
C MET A 1 42.70 -35.76 16.10
N VAL A 2 43.02 -35.53 17.39
CA VAL A 2 43.75 -34.43 18.06
C VAL A 2 43.08 -33.05 18.08
N ARG A 3 42.43 -32.78 19.15
CA ARG A 3 42.49 -31.88 20.31
C ARG A 3 43.66 -30.89 20.40
N ARG A 4 43.35 -29.63 20.78
CA ARG A 4 43.98 -28.76 21.85
C ARG A 4 43.22 -27.41 21.86
N TRP A 5 42.66 -26.97 22.84
CA TRP A 5 42.74 -26.45 24.25
C TRP A 5 43.94 -25.53 24.47
N LEU A 6 43.63 -24.35 25.04
CA LEU A 6 44.30 -23.50 26.06
C LEU A 6 43.89 -22.04 25.78
N GLY A 7 43.51 -21.18 26.68
CA GLY A 7 43.54 -21.17 28.15
C GLY A 7 43.57 -19.72 28.64
N PHE A 8 42.83 -19.44 29.61
CA PHE A 8 42.81 -18.36 30.61
C PHE A 8 43.85 -17.24 30.59
N ALA A 9 43.39 -15.96 30.88
CA ALA A 9 44.05 -15.09 31.84
C ALA A 9 43.07 -14.08 32.45
N LEU A 10 42.78 -14.28 33.75
CA LEU A 10 42.28 -13.26 34.68
C LEU A 10 43.41 -12.28 35.01
N CYS A 11 43.09 -11.00 35.16
CA CYS A 11 43.88 -10.07 35.98
C CYS A 11 43.00 -9.23 36.86
N THR A 12 42.97 -9.58 38.13
CA THR A 12 42.46 -8.81 39.26
C THR A 12 43.55 -7.84 39.73
N TRP A 13 43.18 -6.59 39.99
CA TRP A 13 43.91 -5.71 40.90
C TRP A 13 42.93 -4.92 41.76
N CYS A 14 42.96 -5.22 43.06
CA CYS A 14 42.45 -4.41 44.17
C CYS A 14 43.56 -3.52 44.70
N VAL A 15 43.27 -2.29 45.12
CA VAL A 15 43.80 -1.50 46.22
C VAL A 15 42.94 -0.24 46.27
N GLY A 16 42.19 0.22 47.22
CA GLY A 16 42.40 0.28 48.66
C GLY A 16 42.39 1.73 49.13
N GLY A 17 41.31 2.15 49.85
CA GLY A 17 41.37 3.07 50.93
C GLY A 17 41.24 4.58 50.70
N LEU A 18 40.16 5.21 51.15
CA LEU A 18 40.19 6.11 52.32
C LEU A 18 38.80 6.73 52.61
N VAL A 19 38.38 6.57 53.85
CA VAL A 19 37.18 7.17 54.45
C VAL A 19 37.45 8.63 54.78
N GLN A 20 36.54 9.53 54.40
CA GLN A 20 36.36 10.82 55.05
C GLN A 20 34.87 11.05 55.31
N THR A 21 34.57 11.17 56.58
CA THR A 21 33.30 11.61 57.19
C THR A 21 33.15 13.11 57.07
N GLY A 22 31.97 13.57 56.72
CA GLY A 22 31.66 14.99 56.82
C GLY A 22 30.31 15.39 56.22
N ASP A 23 29.41 15.63 57.13
CA ASP A 23 28.25 16.55 57.10
C ASP A 23 26.99 16.22 56.34
N ALA A 24 25.93 16.08 57.13
CA ALA A 24 24.53 16.12 56.77
C ALA A 24 24.16 17.47 56.10
N ALA A 25 23.64 17.38 54.89
CA ALA A 25 22.91 18.49 54.25
C ALA A 25 21.47 18.04 53.98
N GLU A 26 20.55 18.85 54.44
CA GLU A 26 19.10 18.74 54.41
C GLU A 26 18.53 18.27 53.06
N GLU A 27 17.57 17.34 53.11
CA GLU A 27 16.66 17.03 51.99
C GLU A 27 15.80 18.27 51.64
N PRO A 28 15.71 18.66 50.41
CA PRO A 28 14.61 19.53 49.97
C PRO A 28 13.38 18.67 49.76
N GLN A 29 12.47 18.65 50.72
CA GLN A 29 11.08 18.27 50.52
C GLN A 29 10.46 19.27 49.51
N GLY A 30 10.13 18.76 48.32
CA GLY A 30 9.44 19.49 47.26
C GLY A 30 8.99 18.55 46.17
N ALA A 31 8.10 17.58 46.52
CA ALA A 31 7.35 16.89 45.49
C ALA A 31 6.38 17.89 44.85
N THR A 32 6.85 18.63 43.86
CA THR A 32 5.95 19.26 42.89
C THR A 32 5.30 18.14 42.10
N SER A 33 4.01 17.93 42.31
CA SER A 33 3.13 17.22 41.37
C SER A 33 3.22 17.94 40.03
N GLY A 34 4.19 17.56 39.20
CA GLY A 34 4.35 18.07 37.87
C GLY A 34 3.14 17.60 37.06
N VAL A 35 2.24 18.51 36.74
CA VAL A 35 1.25 18.31 35.68
C VAL A 35 2.06 18.01 34.43
N ALA A 36 1.98 16.78 33.92
CA ALA A 36 2.65 16.36 32.70
C ALA A 36 2.29 17.38 31.57
N SER A 37 3.26 17.80 30.78
CA SER A 37 2.98 18.67 29.66
C SER A 37 1.94 18.02 28.73
N PRO A 38 1.06 18.78 28.07
CA PRO A 38 0.06 18.22 27.16
C PRO A 38 0.68 17.24 26.11
N VAL A 39 1.89 17.51 25.65
CA VAL A 39 2.65 16.64 24.74
C VAL A 39 3.02 15.31 25.40
N SER A 40 3.40 15.32 26.69
CA SER A 40 3.75 14.08 27.41
C SER A 40 2.51 13.21 27.69
N ALA A 41 1.35 13.82 27.99
CA ALA A 41 0.10 13.09 28.19
C ALA A 41 -0.42 12.47 26.89
N LEU A 42 -0.34 13.18 25.77
CA LEU A 42 -0.72 12.68 24.45
C LEU A 42 0.21 11.53 24.02
N GLY A 43 1.52 11.68 24.24
CA GLY A 43 2.51 10.64 23.96
C GLY A 43 2.26 9.37 24.76
N ALA A 44 1.94 9.47 26.04
CA ALA A 44 1.59 8.31 26.88
C ALA A 44 0.32 7.59 26.37
N THR A 45 -0.67 8.34 25.84
CA THR A 45 -1.86 7.71 25.24
C THR A 45 -1.53 7.01 23.93
N CYS A 46 -0.69 7.59 23.08
CA CYS A 46 -0.21 6.95 21.86
C CYS A 46 0.57 5.67 22.14
N GLN A 47 1.44 5.69 23.14
CA GLN A 47 2.16 4.50 23.59
C GLN A 47 1.20 3.41 24.09
N LYS A 48 0.19 3.77 24.89
CA LYS A 48 -0.82 2.82 25.37
C LYS A 48 -1.64 2.21 24.23
N LEU A 49 -2.02 2.99 23.21
CA LEU A 49 -2.68 2.47 22.01
C LEU A 49 -1.82 1.40 21.33
N TYR A 50 -0.55 1.71 21.13
CA TYR A 50 0.41 0.76 20.56
C TYR A 50 0.52 -0.52 21.38
N GLU A 51 0.69 -0.41 22.71
CA GLU A 51 0.83 -1.57 23.62
C GLU A 51 -0.43 -2.45 23.62
N VAL A 52 -1.62 -1.86 23.67
CA VAL A 52 -2.89 -2.62 23.65
C VAL A 52 -3.08 -3.36 22.33
N ALA A 53 -2.72 -2.76 21.21
CA ALA A 53 -2.82 -3.40 19.91
C ALA A 53 -2.04 -4.73 19.85
N GLN A 54 -0.88 -4.82 20.53
CA GLN A 54 -0.04 -6.03 20.53
C GLN A 54 -0.75 -7.27 21.09
N THR A 55 -1.81 -7.07 21.88
CA THR A 55 -2.52 -8.16 22.57
C THR A 55 -3.86 -8.52 21.92
N ARG A 56 -4.25 -7.84 20.82
CA ARG A 56 -5.54 -8.05 20.16
C ARG A 56 -5.47 -9.13 19.09
N ASP A 57 -6.64 -9.70 18.80
CA ASP A 57 -6.83 -10.75 17.81
C ASP A 57 -7.77 -10.35 16.69
N ASP A 58 -8.47 -9.24 16.88
CA ASP A 58 -9.61 -8.87 16.01
C ASP A 58 -9.18 -8.68 14.55
N ALA A 59 -8.03 -8.05 14.32
CA ALA A 59 -7.51 -7.82 12.97
C ALA A 59 -7.31 -9.14 12.21
N MET A 60 -6.64 -10.13 12.85
CA MET A 60 -6.41 -11.45 12.24
C MET A 60 -7.71 -12.22 12.03
N GLN A 61 -8.67 -12.15 12.99
CA GLN A 61 -9.95 -12.84 12.85
C GLN A 61 -10.77 -12.29 11.68
N HIS A 62 -10.78 -10.98 11.50
CA HIS A 62 -11.50 -10.34 10.40
C HIS A 62 -10.81 -10.54 9.06
N LEU A 63 -9.47 -10.52 9.05
CA LEU A 63 -8.71 -10.86 7.85
C LEU A 63 -8.93 -12.32 7.43
N ALA A 64 -8.96 -13.25 8.39
CA ALA A 64 -9.31 -14.66 8.12
C ALA A 64 -10.69 -14.78 7.47
N PHE A 65 -11.69 -14.06 7.98
CA PHE A 65 -13.02 -14.05 7.36
C PHE A 65 -12.98 -13.52 5.93
N LEU A 66 -12.33 -12.38 5.71
CA LEU A 66 -12.22 -11.75 4.40
C LEU A 66 -11.51 -12.67 3.39
N SER A 67 -10.41 -13.30 3.81
CA SER A 67 -9.61 -14.19 2.97
C SER A 67 -10.30 -15.55 2.70
N ASP A 68 -10.85 -16.19 3.74
CA ASP A 68 -11.30 -17.58 3.66
C ASP A 68 -12.77 -17.71 3.25
N GLN A 69 -13.62 -16.72 3.58
CA GLN A 69 -15.06 -16.81 3.32
C GLN A 69 -15.52 -15.91 2.16
N ILE A 70 -14.77 -14.89 1.81
CA ILE A 70 -15.03 -14.04 0.65
C ILE A 70 -14.00 -14.32 -0.45
N GLY A 71 -12.71 -14.36 -0.11
CA GLY A 71 -11.61 -14.64 -1.04
C GLY A 71 -11.24 -13.42 -1.90
N HIS A 72 -10.84 -13.69 -3.14
CA HIS A 72 -10.46 -12.63 -4.10
C HIS A 72 -11.64 -11.70 -4.42
N ARG A 73 -11.34 -10.43 -4.67
CA ARG A 73 -12.35 -9.35 -4.69
C ARG A 73 -12.12 -8.39 -5.87
N LEU A 74 -11.95 -8.94 -7.06
CA LEU A 74 -11.67 -8.11 -8.24
C LEU A 74 -12.83 -7.15 -8.53
N SER A 75 -12.48 -5.96 -9.02
CA SER A 75 -13.43 -4.93 -9.45
C SER A 75 -14.57 -5.50 -10.30
N GLY A 76 -15.81 -5.19 -9.93
CA GLY A 76 -17.03 -5.64 -10.61
C GLY A 76 -17.45 -7.08 -10.30
N SER A 77 -16.77 -7.80 -9.41
CA SER A 77 -17.15 -9.16 -9.01
C SER A 77 -18.19 -9.16 -7.89
N GLU A 78 -18.97 -10.25 -7.81
CA GLU A 78 -19.90 -10.48 -6.70
C GLU A 78 -19.19 -10.61 -5.36
N SER A 79 -17.95 -11.10 -5.33
CA SER A 79 -17.16 -11.24 -4.12
C SER A 79 -16.73 -9.87 -3.57
N LEU A 80 -16.42 -8.89 -4.44
CA LEU A 80 -16.17 -7.52 -3.99
C LEU A 80 -17.42 -6.91 -3.34
N GLU A 81 -18.60 -7.06 -3.94
CA GLU A 81 -19.83 -6.52 -3.35
C GLU A 81 -20.19 -7.20 -2.01
N LYS A 82 -19.91 -8.50 -1.86
CA LYS A 82 -20.01 -9.19 -0.56
C LYS A 82 -19.04 -8.60 0.47
N ALA A 83 -17.82 -8.28 0.05
CA ALA A 83 -16.83 -7.63 0.93
C ALA A 83 -17.27 -6.22 1.34
N VAL A 84 -17.81 -5.43 0.41
CA VAL A 84 -18.39 -4.10 0.67
C VAL A 84 -19.52 -4.18 1.71
N ASP A 85 -20.45 -5.14 1.55
CA ASP A 85 -21.56 -5.33 2.50
C ASP A 85 -21.06 -5.78 3.87
N TRP A 86 -20.12 -6.72 3.89
CA TRP A 86 -19.50 -7.22 5.10
C TRP A 86 -18.73 -6.11 5.85
N ALA A 87 -17.89 -5.36 5.16
CA ALA A 87 -17.11 -4.28 5.76
C ALA A 87 -18.00 -3.19 6.35
N ALA A 88 -19.05 -2.80 5.63
CA ALA A 88 -20.04 -1.84 6.12
C ALA A 88 -20.71 -2.33 7.41
N ALA A 89 -21.25 -3.56 7.41
CA ALA A 89 -21.91 -4.15 8.57
C ALA A 89 -20.95 -4.30 9.77
N LEU A 90 -19.68 -4.64 9.50
CA LEU A 90 -18.66 -4.83 10.52
C LEU A 90 -18.32 -3.51 11.23
N MET A 91 -18.10 -2.43 10.47
CA MET A 91 -17.78 -1.11 11.02
C MET A 91 -19.00 -0.49 11.72
N GLU A 92 -20.23 -0.71 11.20
CA GLU A 92 -21.47 -0.30 11.86
C GLU A 92 -21.66 -1.02 13.21
N LYS A 93 -21.43 -2.34 13.25
CA LYS A 93 -21.42 -3.11 14.50
C LYS A 93 -20.38 -2.60 15.49
N GLY A 94 -19.22 -2.14 15.02
CA GLY A 94 -18.20 -1.43 15.81
C GLY A 94 -18.69 -0.08 16.34
N GLY A 95 -19.84 0.41 15.89
CA GLY A 95 -20.49 1.66 16.33
C GLY A 95 -19.90 2.90 15.67
N LEU A 96 -19.37 2.78 14.47
CA LEU A 96 -19.03 3.91 13.60
C LEU A 96 -20.25 4.33 12.77
N GLU A 97 -20.26 5.56 12.28
CA GLU A 97 -21.27 6.06 11.36
C GLU A 97 -20.91 5.66 9.93
N VAL A 98 -21.61 4.66 9.38
CA VAL A 98 -21.23 4.06 8.09
C VAL A 98 -22.10 4.59 6.94
N SER A 99 -21.45 4.85 5.82
CA SER A 99 -22.11 5.17 4.55
C SER A 99 -21.38 4.50 3.38
N LYS A 100 -22.08 4.33 2.25
CA LYS A 100 -21.49 3.83 1.01
C LYS A 100 -21.54 4.93 -0.05
N GLN A 101 -20.42 5.13 -0.74
CA GLN A 101 -20.35 6.01 -1.92
C GLN A 101 -20.35 5.15 -3.18
N SER A 102 -21.34 5.35 -4.05
CA SER A 102 -21.38 4.63 -5.33
C SER A 102 -20.26 5.07 -6.26
N VAL A 103 -19.57 4.11 -6.88
CA VAL A 103 -18.49 4.33 -7.82
C VAL A 103 -18.72 3.48 -9.06
N GLN A 104 -18.58 4.07 -10.25
CA GLN A 104 -18.59 3.31 -11.50
C GLN A 104 -17.21 2.71 -11.73
N VAL A 105 -17.15 1.38 -11.81
CA VAL A 105 -15.91 0.63 -11.90
C VAL A 105 -15.90 -0.32 -13.10
N PRO A 106 -14.75 -0.66 -13.70
CA PRO A 106 -14.69 -1.61 -14.80
C PRO A 106 -14.98 -3.02 -14.30
N HIS A 107 -15.75 -3.78 -15.09
CA HIS A 107 -15.97 -5.21 -14.88
C HIS A 107 -15.23 -6.00 -15.97
N TRP A 108 -14.15 -6.62 -15.57
CA TRP A 108 -13.31 -7.47 -16.41
C TRP A 108 -13.21 -8.86 -15.77
N VAL A 109 -13.24 -9.90 -16.61
CA VAL A 109 -13.14 -11.30 -16.19
C VAL A 109 -12.00 -11.94 -16.98
N ARG A 110 -11.08 -12.60 -16.29
CA ARG A 110 -9.89 -13.25 -16.84
C ARG A 110 -10.20 -14.37 -17.82
N GLY A 111 -11.09 -15.27 -17.47
CA GLY A 111 -11.39 -16.49 -18.24
C GLY A 111 -10.26 -17.54 -18.19
N GLU A 112 -10.30 -18.50 -19.11
CA GLU A 112 -9.25 -19.52 -19.22
C GLU A 112 -8.02 -18.95 -19.96
N GLU A 113 -6.83 -19.31 -19.47
CA GLU A 113 -5.57 -18.81 -20.00
C GLU A 113 -4.60 -19.95 -20.25
N ARG A 114 -3.94 -19.92 -21.41
CA ARG A 114 -2.88 -20.85 -21.76
C ARG A 114 -1.88 -20.21 -22.70
N VAL A 115 -0.60 -20.39 -22.39
CA VAL A 115 0.50 -20.04 -23.29
C VAL A 115 1.37 -21.27 -23.46
N THR A 116 1.53 -21.73 -24.71
CA THR A 116 2.30 -22.92 -25.08
C THR A 116 3.40 -22.54 -26.04
N VAL A 117 4.63 -22.89 -25.70
CA VAL A 117 5.74 -22.91 -26.68
C VAL A 117 5.52 -24.10 -27.60
N LEU A 118 5.50 -23.87 -28.93
CA LEU A 118 5.32 -24.90 -29.94
C LEU A 118 6.68 -25.34 -30.54
N ALA A 119 7.65 -24.44 -30.56
CA ALA A 119 9.01 -24.70 -30.98
C ALA A 119 9.98 -23.89 -30.12
N PRO A 120 11.18 -24.39 -29.84
CA PRO A 120 11.79 -25.65 -30.31
C PRO A 120 11.29 -26.92 -29.58
N LEU A 121 10.63 -26.76 -28.44
CA LEU A 121 10.11 -27.86 -27.62
C LEU A 121 8.69 -27.51 -27.17
N GLU A 122 7.72 -28.39 -27.41
CA GLU A 122 6.35 -28.17 -26.92
C GLU A 122 6.30 -28.17 -25.38
N ARG A 123 5.87 -27.02 -24.81
CA ARG A 123 5.81 -26.81 -23.36
C ARG A 123 4.81 -25.71 -22.99
N ASP A 124 3.93 -26.02 -22.04
CA ASP A 124 3.10 -25.00 -21.42
C ASP A 124 3.92 -24.13 -20.45
N LEU A 125 3.67 -22.84 -20.48
CA LEU A 125 4.28 -21.86 -19.59
C LEU A 125 3.34 -21.50 -18.44
N ASN A 126 3.90 -21.17 -17.29
CA ASN A 126 3.13 -20.58 -16.21
C ASN A 126 2.81 -19.12 -16.56
N VAL A 127 1.53 -18.79 -16.64
CA VAL A 127 1.06 -17.52 -17.16
C VAL A 127 -0.07 -16.94 -16.32
N LEU A 128 -0.11 -15.61 -16.22
CA LEU A 128 -1.29 -14.86 -15.84
C LEU A 128 -1.51 -13.74 -16.86
N GLY A 129 -2.69 -13.68 -17.44
CA GLY A 129 -3.12 -12.54 -18.26
C GLY A 129 -3.01 -11.25 -17.47
N LEU A 130 -2.57 -10.19 -18.11
CA LEU A 130 -2.56 -8.89 -17.47
C LEU A 130 -3.99 -8.39 -17.27
N GLY A 131 -4.23 -7.77 -16.13
CA GLY A 131 -5.52 -7.16 -15.84
C GLY A 131 -5.92 -6.18 -16.93
N MET A 132 -7.18 -6.19 -17.33
CA MET A 132 -7.74 -5.40 -18.43
C MET A 132 -7.27 -5.83 -19.83
N THR A 133 -6.53 -6.95 -19.98
CA THR A 133 -6.20 -7.45 -21.33
C THR A 133 -7.43 -7.86 -22.11
N VAL A 134 -7.35 -7.76 -23.45
CA VAL A 134 -8.37 -8.36 -24.32
C VAL A 134 -8.13 -9.86 -24.46
N GLY A 135 -9.20 -10.63 -24.63
CA GLY A 135 -9.11 -12.03 -25.01
C GLY A 135 -8.71 -12.22 -26.47
N GLY A 136 -8.20 -13.39 -26.78
CA GLY A 136 -7.85 -13.75 -28.16
C GLY A 136 -6.96 -14.98 -28.23
N VAL A 137 -6.83 -15.53 -29.45
CA VAL A 137 -5.89 -16.61 -29.76
C VAL A 137 -4.88 -16.08 -30.77
N VAL A 138 -3.61 -16.16 -30.41
CA VAL A 138 -2.48 -15.72 -31.24
C VAL A 138 -1.46 -16.85 -31.32
N GLU A 139 -0.99 -17.14 -32.52
CA GLU A 139 0.11 -18.07 -32.76
C GLU A 139 1.15 -17.37 -33.65
N ALA A 140 2.32 -17.08 -33.09
CA ALA A 140 3.35 -16.34 -33.78
C ALA A 140 4.75 -16.65 -33.25
N ASP A 141 5.76 -16.21 -34.00
CA ASP A 141 7.13 -16.20 -33.54
C ASP A 141 7.31 -15.13 -32.43
N VAL A 142 8.18 -15.44 -31.46
CA VAL A 142 8.48 -14.54 -30.35
C VAL A 142 9.79 -13.80 -30.61
N VAL A 143 9.79 -12.53 -30.28
CA VAL A 143 11.01 -11.73 -30.17
C VAL A 143 11.14 -11.21 -28.74
N VAL A 144 12.31 -11.43 -28.13
CA VAL A 144 12.60 -11.00 -26.76
C VAL A 144 13.37 -9.69 -26.81
N LEU A 145 12.92 -8.74 -26.02
CA LEU A 145 13.48 -7.39 -25.90
C LEU A 145 13.74 -7.07 -24.42
N THR A 146 14.74 -6.25 -24.15
CA THR A 146 15.15 -5.88 -22.78
C THR A 146 14.74 -4.46 -22.41
N ASP A 147 14.35 -3.65 -23.37
CA ASP A 147 13.83 -2.30 -23.13
C ASP A 147 12.95 -1.78 -24.27
N PHE A 148 12.38 -0.59 -24.09
CA PHE A 148 11.58 0.05 -25.12
C PHE A 148 12.38 0.64 -26.28
N SER A 149 13.70 0.88 -26.13
CA SER A 149 14.50 1.40 -27.24
C SER A 149 14.80 0.30 -28.27
N GLU A 150 15.00 -0.94 -27.81
CA GLU A 150 15.12 -2.09 -28.71
C GLU A 150 13.85 -2.31 -29.56
N LEU A 151 12.66 -1.99 -29.00
CA LEU A 151 11.39 -2.07 -29.75
C LEU A 151 11.36 -1.12 -30.95
N GLU A 152 12.00 0.05 -30.85
CA GLU A 152 12.08 1.02 -31.95
C GLU A 152 12.94 0.54 -33.11
N GLU A 153 13.91 -0.32 -32.85
CA GLU A 153 14.91 -0.79 -33.82
C GLU A 153 14.62 -2.21 -34.35
N THR A 154 13.68 -2.93 -33.72
CA THR A 154 13.40 -4.34 -34.00
C THR A 154 12.14 -4.52 -34.84
N GLU A 155 12.20 -5.37 -35.90
CA GLU A 155 11.01 -5.76 -36.66
C GLU A 155 10.14 -6.75 -35.87
N VAL A 156 8.99 -6.24 -35.37
CA VAL A 156 8.06 -7.01 -34.52
C VAL A 156 6.70 -7.27 -35.17
N LYS A 157 6.50 -6.79 -36.42
CA LYS A 157 5.24 -6.94 -37.11
C LYS A 157 4.83 -8.41 -37.27
N GLY A 158 3.63 -8.74 -36.81
CA GLY A 158 3.09 -10.11 -36.84
C GLY A 158 3.73 -11.06 -35.81
N LYS A 159 4.54 -10.56 -34.87
CA LYS A 159 5.19 -11.35 -33.81
C LYS A 159 4.56 -11.11 -32.45
N ILE A 160 4.85 -11.99 -31.51
CA ILE A 160 4.65 -11.76 -30.08
C ILE A 160 5.93 -11.12 -29.52
N VAL A 161 5.81 -9.99 -28.84
CA VAL A 161 6.90 -9.35 -28.13
C VAL A 161 6.95 -9.90 -26.70
N LEU A 162 8.12 -10.31 -26.23
CA LEU A 162 8.40 -10.59 -24.82
C LEU A 162 9.36 -9.51 -24.29
N PHE A 163 8.91 -8.71 -23.31
CA PHE A 163 9.83 -7.88 -22.55
C PHE A 163 10.40 -8.68 -21.35
N ASP A 164 11.67 -9.11 -21.46
CA ASP A 164 12.43 -9.75 -20.37
C ASP A 164 13.27 -8.70 -19.64
N VAL A 165 12.60 -7.82 -18.88
CA VAL A 165 13.21 -6.69 -18.17
C VAL A 165 13.43 -7.04 -16.70
N PRO A 166 14.69 -7.08 -16.21
CA PRO A 166 14.97 -7.30 -14.80
C PRO A 166 14.35 -6.23 -13.90
N PHE A 167 13.90 -6.65 -12.73
CA PHE A 167 13.33 -5.73 -11.73
C PHE A 167 14.44 -4.81 -11.19
N THR A 168 14.17 -3.50 -11.22
CA THR A 168 15.01 -2.47 -10.59
C THR A 168 14.25 -1.82 -9.43
N THR A 169 13.24 -1.05 -9.75
CA THR A 169 12.22 -0.56 -8.84
C THR A 169 10.84 -0.86 -9.42
N TYR A 170 9.82 -0.98 -8.57
CA TYR A 170 8.46 -1.20 -9.06
C TYR A 170 8.04 -0.10 -10.05
N ARG A 171 8.31 1.17 -9.71
CA ARG A 171 7.95 2.33 -10.54
C ARG A 171 8.56 2.28 -11.95
N GLU A 172 9.78 1.81 -12.07
CA GLU A 172 10.46 1.72 -13.37
C GLU A 172 10.01 0.49 -14.15
N THR A 173 10.02 -0.68 -13.50
CA THR A 173 9.76 -1.95 -14.18
C THR A 173 8.28 -2.09 -14.55
N VAL A 174 7.35 -1.56 -13.78
CA VAL A 174 5.90 -1.61 -14.07
C VAL A 174 5.51 -0.94 -15.40
N GLN A 175 6.34 -0.07 -15.96
CA GLN A 175 6.06 0.62 -17.23
C GLN A 175 5.90 -0.38 -18.39
N TYR A 176 6.61 -1.51 -18.37
CA TYR A 176 6.49 -2.56 -19.38
C TYR A 176 5.15 -3.30 -19.28
N ARG A 177 4.60 -3.47 -18.08
CA ARG A 177 3.25 -3.99 -17.86
C ARG A 177 2.18 -2.98 -18.30
N LEU A 178 2.32 -1.72 -17.90
CA LEU A 178 1.30 -0.69 -18.17
C LEU A 178 1.20 -0.33 -19.64
N HIS A 179 2.32 -0.19 -20.34
CA HIS A 179 2.36 0.42 -21.68
C HIS A 179 2.89 -0.51 -22.76
N GLY A 180 3.44 -1.67 -22.41
CA GLY A 180 4.08 -2.58 -23.37
C GLY A 180 3.16 -3.04 -24.49
N ALA A 181 1.89 -3.36 -24.18
CA ALA A 181 0.93 -3.83 -25.18
C ALA A 181 0.65 -2.78 -26.25
N SER A 182 0.40 -1.53 -25.87
CA SER A 182 0.13 -0.45 -26.82
C SER A 182 1.36 -0.11 -27.66
N ARG A 183 2.55 -0.04 -27.04
CA ARG A 183 3.79 0.24 -27.77
C ARG A 183 4.15 -0.87 -28.75
N ALA A 184 3.99 -2.15 -28.36
CA ALA A 184 4.22 -3.28 -29.25
C ALA A 184 3.20 -3.31 -30.42
N ALA A 185 1.92 -3.02 -30.12
CA ALA A 185 0.86 -2.97 -31.12
C ALA A 185 1.07 -1.83 -32.15
N GLU A 186 1.56 -0.68 -31.73
CA GLU A 186 1.95 0.43 -32.62
C GLU A 186 2.97 -0.02 -33.69
N LYS A 187 3.87 -0.94 -33.34
CA LYS A 187 4.85 -1.54 -34.27
C LYS A 187 4.33 -2.78 -35.00
N GLY A 188 3.05 -3.10 -34.83
CA GLY A 188 2.40 -4.22 -35.53
C GLY A 188 2.57 -5.58 -34.86
N ALA A 189 3.00 -5.67 -33.63
CA ALA A 189 2.97 -6.91 -32.84
C ALA A 189 1.54 -7.39 -32.64
N VAL A 190 1.35 -8.71 -32.50
CA VAL A 190 0.03 -9.35 -32.37
C VAL A 190 -0.26 -9.88 -30.97
N GLY A 191 0.72 -9.86 -30.07
CA GLY A 191 0.61 -10.26 -28.67
C GLY A 191 1.76 -9.72 -27.84
N LEU A 192 1.56 -9.60 -26.54
CA LEU A 192 2.57 -9.19 -25.57
C LEU A 192 2.75 -10.26 -24.50
N LEU A 193 3.99 -10.57 -24.18
CA LEU A 193 4.40 -11.25 -22.97
C LEU A 193 5.36 -10.34 -22.20
N ILE A 194 5.30 -10.39 -20.87
CA ILE A 194 6.26 -9.70 -20.00
C ILE A 194 6.84 -10.66 -18.97
N ARG A 195 8.08 -10.44 -18.59
CA ARG A 195 8.62 -10.98 -17.34
C ARG A 195 7.84 -10.38 -16.17
N SER A 196 7.49 -11.18 -15.19
CA SER A 196 6.81 -10.75 -13.96
C SER A 196 7.56 -9.61 -13.26
N VAL A 197 6.81 -8.61 -12.80
CA VAL A 197 7.35 -7.40 -12.15
C VAL A 197 7.62 -7.72 -10.67
N THR A 198 8.69 -8.46 -10.43
CA THR A 198 9.12 -8.90 -9.09
C THR A 198 10.63 -9.09 -9.05
N PRO A 199 11.29 -8.87 -7.89
CA PRO A 199 12.72 -9.13 -7.73
C PRO A 199 13.08 -10.61 -7.58
N TYR A 200 12.11 -11.50 -7.34
CA TYR A 200 12.36 -12.89 -6.96
C TYR A 200 11.85 -13.89 -7.99
N SER A 201 12.58 -15.00 -8.08
CA SER A 201 12.34 -16.13 -8.97
C SER A 201 11.72 -17.27 -8.17
N LEU A 202 10.40 -17.43 -8.24
CA LEU A 202 9.62 -18.45 -7.52
C LEU A 202 8.69 -19.25 -8.43
N ASN A 203 8.94 -19.22 -9.74
CA ASN A 203 8.10 -19.82 -10.78
C ASN A 203 6.62 -19.37 -10.70
N THR A 204 6.40 -18.15 -10.24
CA THR A 204 5.08 -17.54 -10.02
C THR A 204 4.91 -16.36 -10.96
N PRO A 205 3.90 -16.37 -11.85
CA PRO A 205 3.58 -15.21 -12.67
C PRO A 205 2.85 -14.15 -11.84
N HIS A 206 3.13 -12.87 -12.12
CA HIS A 206 2.52 -11.71 -11.46
C HIS A 206 1.63 -10.96 -12.45
N THR A 207 0.35 -10.87 -12.16
CA THR A 207 -0.60 -10.08 -12.93
C THR A 207 -0.48 -8.59 -12.61
N GLY A 208 -1.49 -7.83 -12.86
CA GLY A 208 -1.64 -6.41 -12.60
C GLY A 208 -2.18 -5.68 -13.82
N THR A 209 -2.77 -4.51 -13.60
CA THR A 209 -3.45 -3.77 -14.68
C THR A 209 -2.48 -3.34 -15.78
N LEU A 210 -2.97 -3.37 -17.02
CA LEU A 210 -2.36 -2.68 -18.16
C LEU A 210 -3.24 -1.49 -18.59
N ARG A 211 -2.68 -0.59 -19.38
CA ARG A 211 -3.38 0.58 -19.93
C ARG A 211 -3.22 0.57 -21.44
N TYR A 212 -4.32 0.29 -22.14
CA TYR A 212 -4.34 0.44 -23.59
C TYR A 212 -4.42 1.91 -23.98
N ASP A 213 -3.63 2.27 -24.99
CA ASP A 213 -3.84 3.50 -25.74
C ASP A 213 -4.99 3.24 -26.74
N GLU A 214 -6.05 4.02 -26.66
CA GLU A 214 -7.22 3.88 -27.52
C GLU A 214 -6.93 4.16 -29.01
N ALA A 215 -5.78 4.79 -29.30
CA ALA A 215 -5.33 5.03 -30.68
C ALA A 215 -4.66 3.78 -31.30
N GLN A 216 -4.33 2.76 -30.51
CA GLN A 216 -3.64 1.57 -30.96
C GLN A 216 -4.52 0.33 -30.93
N PRO A 217 -4.26 -0.67 -31.79
CA PRO A 217 -4.92 -1.97 -31.69
C PRO A 217 -4.70 -2.59 -30.30
N LYS A 218 -5.77 -3.13 -29.68
CA LYS A 218 -5.66 -3.87 -28.43
C LYS A 218 -5.23 -5.31 -28.75
N ILE A 219 -4.09 -5.72 -28.23
CA ILE A 219 -3.53 -7.07 -28.41
C ILE A 219 -3.55 -7.83 -27.08
N PRO A 220 -3.73 -9.17 -27.07
CA PRO A 220 -3.66 -9.98 -25.88
C PRO A 220 -2.30 -9.84 -25.17
N ALA A 221 -2.32 -9.73 -23.83
CA ALA A 221 -1.14 -9.47 -23.02
C ALA A 221 -1.12 -10.31 -21.73
N ALA A 222 0.02 -10.93 -21.41
CA ALA A 222 0.18 -11.78 -20.23
C ALA A 222 1.58 -11.67 -19.61
N ALA A 223 1.67 -11.97 -18.31
CA ALA A 223 2.91 -12.10 -17.59
C ALA A 223 3.35 -13.56 -17.53
N LEU A 224 4.63 -13.80 -17.77
CA LEU A 224 5.32 -15.05 -17.55
C LEU A 224 6.07 -15.02 -16.22
N THR A 225 6.45 -16.17 -15.71
CA THR A 225 7.42 -16.27 -14.63
C THR A 225 8.78 -15.71 -15.06
N ILE A 226 9.61 -15.33 -14.11
CA ILE A 226 11.00 -14.92 -14.36
C ILE A 226 11.76 -16.06 -15.09
N GLU A 227 11.53 -17.30 -14.63
CA GLU A 227 12.20 -18.50 -15.16
C GLU A 227 11.88 -18.73 -16.62
N ASP A 228 10.59 -18.65 -16.98
CA ASP A 228 10.13 -18.88 -18.35
C ASP A 228 10.57 -17.74 -19.29
N ALA A 229 10.46 -16.49 -18.85
CA ALA A 229 10.95 -15.36 -19.62
C ALA A 229 12.45 -15.45 -19.91
N SER A 230 13.25 -15.72 -18.88
CA SER A 230 14.71 -15.92 -19.02
C SER A 230 15.08 -17.16 -19.83
N TRP A 231 14.26 -18.22 -19.81
CA TRP A 231 14.47 -19.39 -20.67
C TRP A 231 14.28 -19.02 -22.15
N LEU A 232 13.19 -18.32 -22.49
CA LEU A 232 12.94 -17.86 -23.86
C LEU A 232 14.03 -16.91 -24.33
N HIS A 233 14.53 -16.02 -23.46
CA HIS A 233 15.66 -15.13 -23.78
C HIS A 233 16.91 -15.92 -24.17
N ARG A 234 17.31 -16.90 -23.36
CA ARG A 234 18.48 -17.75 -23.68
C ARG A 234 18.31 -18.55 -24.98
N LEU A 235 17.12 -18.94 -25.37
CA LEU A 235 16.86 -19.56 -26.67
C LEU A 235 17.13 -18.58 -27.81
N GLN A 236 16.64 -17.33 -27.70
CA GLN A 236 16.90 -16.29 -28.69
C GLN A 236 18.39 -16.00 -28.80
N ASP A 237 19.11 -15.81 -27.69
CA ASP A 237 20.56 -15.58 -27.68
C ASP A 237 21.36 -16.71 -28.35
N SER A 238 20.83 -17.93 -28.27
CA SER A 238 21.41 -19.09 -28.94
C SER A 238 21.01 -19.23 -30.42
N GLY A 239 20.26 -18.25 -30.95
CA GLY A 239 19.77 -18.26 -32.34
C GLY A 239 18.67 -19.31 -32.59
N VAL A 240 18.02 -19.82 -31.57
CA VAL A 240 16.95 -20.82 -31.69
C VAL A 240 15.60 -20.11 -31.93
N PRO A 241 14.89 -20.40 -33.05
CA PRO A 241 13.56 -19.82 -33.29
C PRO A 241 12.56 -20.25 -32.23
N ILE A 242 11.76 -19.29 -31.76
CA ILE A 242 10.74 -19.49 -30.72
C ILE A 242 9.36 -19.25 -31.35
N ARG A 243 8.47 -20.22 -31.27
CA ARG A 243 7.09 -20.08 -31.69
C ARG A 243 6.14 -20.37 -30.54
N VAL A 244 5.20 -19.48 -30.29
CA VAL A 244 4.28 -19.54 -29.16
C VAL A 244 2.84 -19.43 -29.63
N LYS A 245 1.96 -20.22 -29.01
CA LYS A 245 0.51 -20.05 -29.06
C LYS A 245 0.03 -19.52 -27.72
N MET A 246 -0.61 -18.36 -27.75
CA MET A 246 -1.25 -17.71 -26.60
C MET A 246 -2.76 -17.74 -26.79
N SER A 247 -3.50 -18.20 -25.78
CA SER A 247 -4.95 -18.21 -25.73
C SER A 247 -5.40 -17.57 -24.41
N LEU A 248 -6.03 -16.42 -24.48
CA LEU A 248 -6.57 -15.69 -23.32
C LEU A 248 -8.08 -15.56 -23.46
N GLY A 249 -8.82 -15.99 -22.43
CA GLY A 249 -10.29 -15.97 -22.39
C GLY A 249 -10.88 -14.66 -21.84
N ALA A 250 -10.06 -13.64 -21.63
CA ALA A 250 -10.45 -12.40 -20.99
C ALA A 250 -11.63 -11.69 -21.66
N LYS A 251 -12.53 -11.14 -20.84
CA LYS A 251 -13.74 -10.42 -21.34
C LYS A 251 -13.98 -9.15 -20.54
N HIS A 252 -14.37 -8.11 -21.25
CA HIS A 252 -14.85 -6.84 -20.68
C HIS A 252 -16.38 -6.84 -20.66
N HIS A 253 -16.98 -6.59 -19.52
CA HIS A 253 -18.42 -6.51 -19.34
C HIS A 253 -18.92 -5.06 -19.17
N GLY A 254 -18.06 -4.07 -19.42
CA GLY A 254 -18.37 -2.65 -19.30
C GLY A 254 -18.18 -2.12 -17.89
N MET A 255 -18.91 -1.05 -17.58
CA MET A 255 -18.87 -0.42 -16.25
C MET A 255 -20.04 -0.92 -15.41
N VAL A 256 -19.78 -1.15 -14.13
CA VAL A 256 -20.79 -1.53 -13.14
C VAL A 256 -20.66 -0.64 -11.90
N THR A 257 -21.68 -0.65 -11.04
CA THR A 257 -21.63 0.09 -9.79
C THR A 257 -21.01 -0.77 -8.69
N SER A 258 -19.98 -0.26 -8.02
CA SER A 258 -19.43 -0.73 -6.75
C SER A 258 -19.45 0.42 -5.74
N HIS A 259 -18.83 0.24 -4.56
CA HIS A 259 -18.93 1.25 -3.50
C HIS A 259 -17.65 1.38 -2.69
N ASN A 260 -17.22 2.63 -2.44
CA ASN A 260 -16.37 2.88 -1.29
C ASN A 260 -17.17 2.71 0.00
N VAL A 261 -16.58 2.08 1.01
CA VAL A 261 -17.17 2.01 2.35
C VAL A 261 -16.52 3.08 3.22
N ILE A 262 -17.34 4.02 3.72
CA ILE A 262 -16.91 5.16 4.51
C ILE A 262 -17.44 5.01 5.92
N ALA A 263 -16.57 5.07 6.92
CA ALA A 263 -16.95 4.97 8.33
C ALA A 263 -16.36 6.15 9.11
N ASP A 264 -17.23 6.92 9.76
CA ASP A 264 -16.87 8.09 10.53
C ASP A 264 -16.93 7.81 12.04
N PHE A 265 -15.88 8.19 12.75
CA PHE A 265 -15.87 8.36 14.19
C PHE A 265 -15.86 9.87 14.49
N PRO A 266 -17.03 10.46 14.85
CA PRO A 266 -17.15 11.90 15.02
C PRO A 266 -16.23 12.48 16.09
N GLY A 267 -15.61 13.60 15.77
CA GLY A 267 -14.82 14.38 16.73
C GLY A 267 -15.69 15.23 17.66
N THR A 268 -15.09 15.74 18.74
CA THR A 268 -15.78 16.59 19.72
C THR A 268 -15.76 18.07 19.33
N ASP A 269 -14.61 18.71 19.43
CA ASP A 269 -14.47 20.18 19.32
C ASP A 269 -14.20 20.66 17.90
N LYS A 270 -13.46 19.87 17.12
CA LYS A 270 -13.07 20.18 15.74
C LYS A 270 -13.76 19.20 14.76
N SER A 271 -15.03 18.87 14.97
CA SER A 271 -15.77 17.86 14.22
C SER A 271 -15.92 18.15 12.71
N LYS A 272 -15.60 19.38 12.25
CA LYS A 272 -15.52 19.73 10.83
C LYS A 272 -14.17 19.43 10.19
N GLU A 273 -13.18 19.01 10.98
CA GLU A 273 -11.89 18.55 10.54
C GLU A 273 -11.82 17.03 10.69
N ALA A 274 -11.11 16.36 9.78
CA ALA A 274 -10.93 14.91 9.88
C ALA A 274 -9.51 14.47 9.53
N VAL A 275 -9.13 13.34 10.12
CA VAL A 275 -8.01 12.50 9.68
C VAL A 275 -8.59 11.39 8.83
N LEU A 276 -8.17 11.30 7.58
CA LEU A 276 -8.54 10.22 6.66
C LEU A 276 -7.59 9.04 6.83
N VAL A 277 -8.12 7.83 6.92
CA VAL A 277 -7.35 6.58 6.91
C VAL A 277 -7.88 5.70 5.80
N GLY A 278 -7.04 5.38 4.82
CA GLY A 278 -7.40 4.66 3.60
C GLY A 278 -6.74 3.28 3.50
N CYS A 279 -7.38 2.42 2.73
CA CYS A 279 -6.95 1.13 2.22
C CYS A 279 -7.84 0.77 1.03
N HIS A 280 -7.47 -0.21 0.18
CA HIS A 280 -8.40 -0.69 -0.82
C HIS A 280 -8.99 -2.06 -0.47
N LEU A 281 -10.29 -2.23 -0.73
CA LEU A 281 -11.02 -3.44 -0.39
C LEU A 281 -10.97 -4.49 -1.51
N ASP A 282 -10.81 -4.06 -2.75
CA ASP A 282 -10.64 -4.97 -3.88
C ASP A 282 -9.27 -5.66 -3.87
N SER A 283 -9.12 -6.67 -4.68
CA SER A 283 -7.88 -7.40 -4.91
C SER A 283 -7.91 -8.05 -6.29
N TRP A 284 -6.76 -8.55 -6.76
CA TRP A 284 -6.75 -9.38 -7.96
C TRP A 284 -7.58 -10.66 -7.76
N ASP A 285 -7.99 -11.26 -8.89
CA ASP A 285 -8.75 -12.50 -8.97
C ASP A 285 -7.89 -13.77 -8.79
N VAL A 286 -6.70 -13.61 -8.27
CA VAL A 286 -5.74 -14.65 -7.94
C VAL A 286 -5.32 -14.53 -6.48
N GLY A 287 -5.05 -15.63 -5.81
CA GLY A 287 -4.83 -15.62 -4.36
C GLY A 287 -6.08 -15.27 -3.57
N GLN A 288 -5.92 -14.66 -2.41
CA GLN A 288 -6.98 -14.23 -1.51
C GLN A 288 -6.97 -12.70 -1.27
N GLY A 289 -5.97 -11.98 -1.79
CA GLY A 289 -5.80 -10.54 -1.50
C GLY A 289 -5.62 -10.27 -0.01
N ALA A 290 -4.82 -11.10 0.66
CA ALA A 290 -4.61 -10.98 2.11
C ALA A 290 -3.57 -9.92 2.46
N GLN A 291 -2.49 -9.85 1.66
CA GLN A 291 -1.45 -8.83 1.77
C GLN A 291 -1.82 -7.56 1.00
N ASP A 292 -2.52 -7.74 -0.14
CA ASP A 292 -2.85 -6.71 -1.11
C ASP A 292 -4.39 -6.66 -1.33
N ASP A 293 -5.18 -5.86 -0.60
CA ASP A 293 -4.83 -5.03 0.54
C ASP A 293 -5.71 -5.35 1.76
N GLY A 294 -6.07 -6.64 1.93
CA GLY A 294 -6.88 -7.09 3.09
C GLY A 294 -6.25 -6.69 4.43
N ALA A 295 -4.93 -6.83 4.55
CA ALA A 295 -4.20 -6.47 5.77
C ALA A 295 -4.24 -4.96 6.02
N GLY A 296 -4.06 -4.12 5.01
CA GLY A 296 -4.17 -2.66 5.13
C GLY A 296 -5.57 -2.24 5.55
N CYS A 297 -6.63 -2.88 5.02
CA CYS A 297 -8.00 -2.64 5.47
C CYS A 297 -8.19 -2.97 6.96
N MET A 298 -7.58 -4.05 7.45
CA MET A 298 -7.63 -4.36 8.89
C MET A 298 -6.84 -3.36 9.72
N ILE A 299 -5.68 -2.89 9.22
CA ILE A 299 -4.89 -1.84 9.88
C ILE A 299 -5.69 -0.54 10.00
N ALA A 300 -6.27 -0.06 8.90
CA ALA A 300 -7.01 1.19 8.84
C ALA A 300 -8.24 1.17 9.78
N TRP A 301 -9.05 0.11 9.68
CA TRP A 301 -10.25 0.01 10.50
C TRP A 301 -9.97 -0.25 11.97
N GLN A 302 -9.09 -1.21 12.29
CA GLN A 302 -8.78 -1.56 13.69
C GLN A 302 -8.08 -0.41 14.44
N ALA A 303 -7.35 0.45 13.74
CA ALA A 303 -6.80 1.66 14.34
C ALA A 303 -7.90 2.58 14.88
N ALA A 304 -8.94 2.86 14.11
CA ALA A 304 -10.09 3.67 14.54
C ALA A 304 -10.90 2.95 15.63
N GLN A 305 -11.14 1.64 15.48
CA GLN A 305 -11.88 0.83 16.44
C GLN A 305 -11.19 0.78 17.80
N LEU A 306 -9.86 0.62 17.84
CA LEU A 306 -9.07 0.61 19.06
C LEU A 306 -9.16 1.93 19.83
N ILE A 307 -9.09 3.06 19.13
CA ILE A 307 -9.25 4.39 19.73
C ILE A 307 -10.63 4.48 20.40
N LYS A 308 -11.67 4.01 19.75
CA LYS A 308 -13.04 3.99 20.25
C LYS A 308 -13.22 3.05 21.44
N ASP A 309 -12.67 1.82 21.36
CA ASP A 309 -12.79 0.80 22.42
C ASP A 309 -12.14 1.23 23.73
N LEU A 310 -11.06 2.04 23.65
CA LEU A 310 -10.43 2.63 24.82
C LEU A 310 -11.19 3.84 25.38
N GLY A 311 -12.36 4.17 24.82
CA GLY A 311 -13.19 5.30 25.26
C GLY A 311 -12.59 6.67 24.98
N LEU A 312 -11.60 6.73 24.10
CA LEU A 312 -10.94 7.98 23.72
C LEU A 312 -11.90 8.82 22.86
N LYS A 313 -11.83 10.14 23.05
CA LYS A 313 -12.69 11.09 22.35
C LYS A 313 -11.83 12.11 21.62
N PRO A 314 -11.47 11.85 20.35
CA PRO A 314 -10.62 12.75 19.58
C PRO A 314 -11.33 14.10 19.35
N GLN A 315 -10.54 15.17 19.21
CA GLN A 315 -11.10 16.50 18.87
C GLN A 315 -11.62 16.54 17.44
N ARG A 316 -10.85 15.96 16.48
CA ARG A 316 -11.22 15.84 15.06
C ARG A 316 -11.89 14.50 14.79
N SER A 317 -12.71 14.46 13.79
CA SER A 317 -13.28 13.22 13.28
C SER A 317 -12.17 12.32 12.73
N ILE A 318 -12.37 11.00 12.83
CA ILE A 318 -11.54 9.99 12.16
C ILE A 318 -12.45 9.37 11.10
N ARG A 319 -12.02 9.41 9.84
CA ARG A 319 -12.71 8.82 8.70
C ARG A 319 -11.91 7.66 8.15
N VAL A 320 -12.45 6.46 8.24
CA VAL A 320 -11.91 5.27 7.55
C VAL A 320 -12.59 5.14 6.21
N VAL A 321 -11.83 4.94 5.15
CA VAL A 321 -12.36 4.65 3.81
C VAL A 321 -11.69 3.39 3.29
N MET A 322 -12.50 2.37 3.02
CA MET A 322 -12.11 1.20 2.25
C MET A 322 -12.50 1.48 0.80
N PHE A 323 -11.52 1.78 -0.01
CA PHE A 323 -11.70 2.16 -1.41
C PHE A 323 -12.03 0.93 -2.27
N THR A 324 -12.75 1.13 -3.36
CA THR A 324 -13.07 0.10 -4.36
C THR A 324 -12.27 0.33 -5.64
N ALA A 325 -11.90 -0.76 -6.30
CA ALA A 325 -11.28 -0.77 -7.63
C ALA A 325 -9.99 0.08 -7.72
N GLU A 326 -9.10 -0.05 -6.74
CA GLU A 326 -7.74 0.46 -6.80
C GLU A 326 -6.98 -0.23 -7.92
N GLU A 327 -6.98 -1.57 -7.90
CA GLU A 327 -6.22 -2.48 -8.76
C GLU A 327 -6.45 -2.22 -10.27
N ASN A 328 -7.63 -1.76 -10.62
CA ASN A 328 -8.01 -1.46 -11.99
C ASN A 328 -7.89 0.02 -12.34
N GLY A 329 -7.28 0.86 -11.49
CA GLY A 329 -6.94 2.24 -11.79
C GLY A 329 -7.42 3.30 -10.81
N ILE A 330 -7.47 2.99 -9.50
CA ILE A 330 -7.72 3.97 -8.42
C ILE A 330 -9.11 4.64 -8.57
N TRP A 331 -10.13 3.87 -8.98
CA TRP A 331 -11.46 4.42 -9.24
C TRP A 331 -12.11 4.97 -7.97
N GLY A 332 -12.01 4.22 -6.87
CA GLY A 332 -12.56 4.63 -5.57
C GLY A 332 -11.90 5.88 -5.02
N GLY A 333 -10.58 5.95 -5.03
CA GLY A 333 -9.82 7.10 -4.55
C GLY A 333 -10.11 8.38 -5.34
N ASN A 334 -10.21 8.27 -6.69
CA ASN A 334 -10.56 9.40 -7.54
C ASN A 334 -12.00 9.88 -7.28
N ALA A 335 -12.98 8.96 -7.24
CA ALA A 335 -14.38 9.31 -6.96
C ALA A 335 -14.53 9.96 -5.59
N TYR A 336 -13.84 9.46 -4.55
CA TYR A 336 -13.83 10.07 -3.23
C TYR A 336 -13.31 11.50 -3.28
N ALA A 337 -12.17 11.72 -3.89
CA ALA A 337 -11.58 13.04 -3.98
C ALA A 337 -12.46 14.02 -4.77
N ASP A 338 -13.22 13.56 -5.75
CA ASP A 338 -14.09 14.44 -6.54
C ASP A 338 -15.43 14.76 -5.86
N GLU A 339 -16.01 13.83 -5.12
CA GLU A 339 -17.38 13.95 -4.62
C GLU A 339 -17.47 14.17 -3.10
N ARG A 340 -16.53 13.60 -2.32
CA ARG A 340 -16.61 13.56 -0.85
C ARG A 340 -15.51 14.38 -0.16
N PHE A 341 -14.62 14.99 -0.92
CA PHE A 341 -13.49 15.76 -0.38
C PHE A 341 -13.92 16.93 0.52
N GLU A 342 -15.04 17.56 0.20
CA GLU A 342 -15.59 18.71 0.91
C GLU A 342 -16.41 18.35 2.16
N ASP A 343 -16.64 17.06 2.46
CA ASP A 343 -17.37 16.62 3.65
C ASP A 343 -16.70 17.11 4.93
N TYR A 344 -15.35 17.11 4.93
CA TYR A 344 -14.50 17.57 6.00
C TYR A 344 -13.34 18.41 5.47
N ARG A 345 -12.79 19.25 6.36
CA ARG A 345 -11.43 19.76 6.15
C ARG A 345 -10.45 18.67 6.58
N LEU A 346 -9.90 17.93 5.64
CA LEU A 346 -8.89 16.91 5.93
C LEU A 346 -7.60 17.56 6.42
N VAL A 347 -7.06 17.08 7.56
CA VAL A 347 -5.81 17.58 8.16
C VAL A 347 -4.63 16.65 7.92
N ALA A 348 -4.89 15.42 7.54
CA ALA A 348 -3.95 14.41 7.06
C ALA A 348 -4.73 13.30 6.36
N ALA A 349 -4.09 12.60 5.43
CA ALA A 349 -4.58 11.38 4.80
C ALA A 349 -3.51 10.30 4.94
N LEU A 350 -3.87 9.17 5.55
CA LEU A 350 -2.98 8.04 5.80
C LEU A 350 -3.43 6.85 4.97
N GLU A 351 -2.48 6.01 4.51
CA GLU A 351 -2.76 4.77 3.81
C GLU A 351 -1.80 3.66 4.20
N SER A 352 -2.31 2.43 4.25
CA SER A 352 -1.54 1.21 4.38
C SER A 352 -1.87 0.32 3.20
N ASP A 353 -0.95 0.25 2.23
CA ASP A 353 -1.08 -0.48 0.96
C ASP A 353 0.33 -0.86 0.46
N SER A 354 0.99 -1.75 1.16
CA SER A 354 2.27 -2.35 0.77
C SER A 354 2.51 -3.65 1.56
N GLY A 355 1.46 -4.43 1.77
CA GLY A 355 1.48 -5.67 2.51
C GLY A 355 1.49 -5.50 4.03
N ASN A 356 1.81 -6.59 4.75
CA ASN A 356 1.78 -6.65 6.21
C ASN A 356 3.17 -6.74 6.86
N GLY A 357 4.26 -6.52 6.12
CA GLY A 357 5.58 -6.48 6.75
C GLY A 357 5.64 -5.41 7.86
N ARG A 358 6.46 -5.64 8.87
CA ARG A 358 6.56 -4.75 10.02
C ARG A 358 6.94 -3.34 9.58
N ALA A 359 6.08 -2.38 9.85
CA ALA A 359 6.34 -0.99 9.49
C ALA A 359 7.36 -0.36 10.44
N ASP A 360 8.28 0.41 9.89
CA ASP A 360 9.28 1.16 10.66
C ASP A 360 8.96 2.67 10.78
N GLY A 361 7.78 3.11 10.33
CA GLY A 361 7.35 4.50 10.37
C GLY A 361 6.45 4.87 9.19
N PHE A 362 6.62 6.10 8.68
CA PHE A 362 5.79 6.61 7.59
C PHE A 362 6.60 7.37 6.52
N ARG A 363 6.05 7.42 5.33
CA ARG A 363 6.50 8.26 4.21
C ARG A 363 5.58 9.47 4.09
N LEU A 364 6.13 10.67 4.15
CA LEU A 364 5.40 11.94 4.07
C LEU A 364 5.31 12.41 2.63
N ASP A 365 4.09 12.57 2.14
CA ASP A 365 3.80 13.12 0.83
C ASP A 365 3.26 14.55 0.95
N VAL A 366 4.03 15.49 0.43
CA VAL A 366 3.69 16.92 0.36
C VAL A 366 3.54 17.43 -1.07
N SER A 367 3.36 16.51 -2.04
CA SER A 367 3.29 16.82 -3.47
C SER A 367 2.13 17.74 -3.85
N GLY A 368 1.09 17.83 -3.04
CA GLY A 368 -0.04 18.76 -3.21
C GLY A 368 0.25 20.20 -2.79
N PHE A 369 1.47 20.51 -2.31
CA PHE A 369 1.85 21.83 -1.83
C PHE A 369 2.97 22.42 -2.69
N GLU A 370 2.72 23.61 -3.27
CA GLU A 370 3.69 24.28 -4.15
C GLU A 370 4.71 25.15 -3.38
N GLY A 371 4.41 25.51 -2.13
CA GLY A 371 5.21 26.46 -1.36
C GLY A 371 6.23 25.80 -0.45
N ASP A 372 7.54 26.09 -0.64
CA ASP A 372 8.63 25.55 0.20
C ASP A 372 8.40 25.79 1.70
N ALA A 373 7.88 26.95 2.08
CA ALA A 373 7.59 27.28 3.47
C ALA A 373 6.45 26.44 4.07
N GLU A 374 5.43 26.12 3.27
CA GLU A 374 4.32 25.25 3.70
C GLU A 374 4.80 23.80 3.85
N GLN A 375 5.57 23.31 2.87
CA GLN A 375 6.19 22.00 2.94
C GLN A 375 7.14 21.87 4.15
N ALA A 376 7.97 22.88 4.41
CA ALA A 376 8.88 22.88 5.56
C ALA A 376 8.11 22.85 6.90
N GLU A 377 6.99 23.57 6.99
CA GLU A 377 6.14 23.54 8.18
C GLU A 377 5.49 22.18 8.39
N ILE A 378 4.99 21.54 7.31
CA ILE A 378 4.42 20.18 7.38
C ILE A 378 5.49 19.18 7.83
N ARG A 379 6.72 19.24 7.28
CA ARG A 379 7.84 18.37 7.71
C ARG A 379 8.20 18.57 9.18
N SER A 380 8.19 19.84 9.67
CA SER A 380 8.43 20.10 11.09
C SER A 380 7.37 19.48 11.99
N ARG A 381 6.10 19.53 11.61
CA ARG A 381 4.99 18.89 12.35
C ARG A 381 5.06 17.37 12.26
N ALA A 382 5.44 16.82 11.12
CA ALA A 382 5.67 15.41 10.94
C ALA A 382 6.84 14.90 11.82
N GLN A 383 7.88 15.73 12.03
CA GLN A 383 8.95 15.40 12.96
C GLN A 383 8.44 15.29 14.41
N VAL A 384 7.55 16.19 14.84
CA VAL A 384 6.93 16.08 16.18
C VAL A 384 6.08 14.82 16.31
N LEU A 385 5.33 14.45 15.26
CA LEU A 385 4.61 13.17 15.22
C LEU A 385 5.59 11.98 15.35
N SER A 386 6.67 11.97 14.59
CA SER A 386 7.72 10.95 14.65
C SER A 386 8.31 10.81 16.06
N ASP A 387 8.62 11.93 16.70
CA ASP A 387 9.14 11.95 18.07
C ASP A 387 8.15 11.35 19.07
N VAL A 388 6.85 11.64 18.93
CA VAL A 388 5.79 11.07 19.79
C VAL A 388 5.61 9.58 19.53
N LEU A 389 5.58 9.13 18.30
CA LEU A 389 5.44 7.71 17.96
C LEU A 389 6.65 6.91 18.45
N SER A 390 7.83 7.52 18.42
CA SER A 390 9.08 6.90 18.88
C SER A 390 9.14 6.63 20.39
N LEU A 391 8.18 7.12 21.17
CA LEU A 391 8.01 6.72 22.58
C LEU A 391 7.52 5.27 22.70
N ALA A 392 6.81 4.76 21.69
CA ALA A 392 6.31 3.37 21.67
C ALA A 392 7.25 2.45 20.88
N THR A 393 7.67 2.88 19.70
CA THR A 393 8.56 2.14 18.79
C THR A 393 9.25 3.15 17.86
N PRO A 394 10.52 2.95 17.48
CA PRO A 394 11.18 3.83 16.51
C PRO A 394 10.32 4.02 15.26
N SER A 395 9.98 5.26 14.93
CA SER A 395 9.01 5.58 13.88
C SER A 395 9.43 6.82 13.08
N PRO A 396 10.51 6.74 12.29
CA PRO A 396 10.94 7.84 11.44
C PRO A 396 9.85 8.22 10.44
N ILE A 397 9.80 9.49 10.07
CA ILE A 397 8.97 9.99 8.97
C ILE A 397 9.90 10.66 7.97
N ALA A 398 9.95 10.13 6.76
CA ALA A 398 10.77 10.65 5.66
C ALA A 398 9.90 11.00 4.45
N ASP A 399 10.39 11.90 3.59
CA ASP A 399 9.66 12.22 2.34
C ASP A 399 9.45 10.97 1.49
N GLY A 400 8.24 10.82 0.93
CA GLY A 400 7.90 9.71 0.07
C GLY A 400 6.44 9.69 -0.39
N TYR A 401 6.01 8.60 -0.97
CA TYR A 401 4.66 8.41 -1.48
C TYR A 401 3.72 7.93 -0.38
N SER A 402 2.52 8.52 -0.33
CA SER A 402 1.55 8.27 0.74
C SER A 402 0.59 7.09 0.49
N GLY A 403 0.44 6.68 -0.76
CA GLY A 403 -0.50 5.63 -1.18
C GLY A 403 -1.27 6.00 -2.44
N ALA A 404 -1.88 5.00 -3.07
CA ALA A 404 -2.55 5.18 -4.35
C ALA A 404 -3.91 5.87 -4.20
N ASP A 405 -4.71 5.43 -3.23
CA ASP A 405 -6.09 5.88 -3.04
C ASP A 405 -6.22 7.22 -2.34
N VAL A 406 -5.34 7.53 -1.39
CA VAL A 406 -5.29 8.87 -0.78
C VAL A 406 -4.59 9.89 -1.67
N GLY A 407 -3.81 9.45 -2.65
CA GLY A 407 -3.06 10.29 -3.59
C GLY A 407 -3.90 11.36 -4.28
N PRO A 408 -5.12 11.08 -4.79
CA PRO A 408 -6.02 12.12 -5.33
C PRO A 408 -6.34 13.23 -4.32
N SER A 409 -6.55 12.90 -3.04
CA SER A 409 -6.77 13.87 -1.97
C SER A 409 -5.50 14.66 -1.64
N VAL A 410 -4.34 14.00 -1.65
CA VAL A 410 -3.04 14.65 -1.44
C VAL A 410 -2.79 15.70 -2.54
N ARG A 411 -3.05 15.38 -3.79
CA ARG A 411 -2.95 16.34 -4.90
C ARG A 411 -3.87 17.56 -4.76
N LYS A 412 -4.93 17.47 -3.95
CA LYS A 412 -5.82 18.60 -3.61
C LYS A 412 -5.33 19.41 -2.40
N GLY A 413 -4.14 19.13 -1.88
CA GLY A 413 -3.49 19.91 -0.82
C GLY A 413 -3.77 19.36 0.59
N VAL A 414 -3.78 18.05 0.76
CA VAL A 414 -3.79 17.35 2.05
C VAL A 414 -2.42 16.71 2.27
N PRO A 415 -1.76 16.84 3.44
CA PRO A 415 -0.55 16.09 3.73
C PRO A 415 -0.83 14.59 3.78
N GLY A 416 -0.05 13.80 3.03
CA GLY A 416 -0.19 12.36 2.99
C GLY A 416 0.83 11.64 3.88
N LEU A 417 0.44 10.52 4.47
CA LEU A 417 1.33 9.61 5.20
C LEU A 417 1.10 8.17 4.75
N GLY A 418 2.04 7.59 4.01
CA GLY A 418 2.05 6.16 3.69
C GLY A 418 2.79 5.37 4.75
N MET A 419 2.20 4.29 5.25
CA MET A 419 2.90 3.40 6.19
C MET A 419 4.11 2.77 5.50
N ASN A 420 5.28 2.83 6.13
CA ASN A 420 6.52 2.33 5.54
C ASN A 420 6.78 0.88 5.98
N HIS A 421 6.19 -0.07 5.25
CA HIS A 421 6.32 -1.49 5.52
C HIS A 421 7.66 -2.08 5.05
N ASP A 422 8.12 -3.13 5.72
CA ASP A 422 9.11 -4.05 5.14
C ASP A 422 8.43 -4.84 4.00
N THR A 423 8.83 -4.54 2.78
CA THR A 423 8.24 -5.15 1.58
C THR A 423 8.99 -6.39 1.08
N SER A 424 9.96 -6.90 1.85
CA SER A 424 10.80 -8.05 1.45
C SER A 424 9.99 -9.32 1.15
N ASN A 425 8.89 -9.54 1.89
CA ASN A 425 7.96 -10.65 1.68
C ASN A 425 6.73 -10.29 0.84
N TYR A 426 6.52 -9.02 0.52
CA TYR A 426 5.40 -8.54 -0.28
C TYR A 426 5.64 -8.74 -1.78
N TRP A 427 6.74 -8.18 -2.32
CA TRP A 427 7.02 -8.25 -3.75
C TRP A 427 7.06 -9.66 -4.35
N PRO A 428 7.51 -10.72 -3.62
CA PRO A 428 7.49 -12.09 -4.17
C PRO A 428 6.09 -12.67 -4.41
N ILE A 429 5.07 -12.14 -3.73
CA ILE A 429 3.70 -12.68 -3.76
C ILE A 429 2.66 -11.69 -4.29
N HIS A 430 3.01 -10.41 -4.36
CA HIS A 430 2.17 -9.32 -4.88
C HIS A 430 1.58 -9.68 -6.25
N HIS A 431 0.25 -9.60 -6.37
CA HIS A 431 -0.49 -9.92 -7.60
C HIS A 431 -0.34 -11.39 -8.08
N THR A 432 -0.24 -12.34 -7.18
CA THR A 432 -0.07 -13.77 -7.50
C THR A 432 -1.04 -14.67 -6.75
N HIS A 433 -1.10 -15.95 -7.14
CA HIS A 433 -1.80 -16.98 -6.37
C HIS A 433 -1.24 -17.21 -4.95
N ALA A 434 -0.05 -16.68 -4.65
CA ALA A 434 0.59 -16.85 -3.35
C ALA A 434 0.19 -15.77 -2.32
N ASP A 435 -0.56 -14.74 -2.72
CA ASP A 435 -1.12 -13.77 -1.78
C ASP A 435 -2.32 -14.37 -1.06
N ASN A 436 -2.05 -15.00 0.09
CA ASN A 436 -3.04 -15.67 0.91
C ASN A 436 -2.80 -15.42 2.41
N PHE A 437 -3.79 -15.80 3.22
CA PHE A 437 -3.83 -15.53 4.66
C PHE A 437 -2.58 -15.99 5.42
N GLU A 438 -2.00 -17.14 5.05
CA GLU A 438 -0.81 -17.70 5.70
C GLU A 438 0.46 -16.85 5.52
N LYS A 439 0.42 -15.86 4.63
CA LYS A 439 1.53 -14.91 4.43
C LYS A 439 1.47 -13.71 5.36
N VAL A 440 0.39 -13.55 6.11
CA VAL A 440 0.20 -12.43 7.04
C VAL A 440 0.69 -12.81 8.43
N SER A 441 1.67 -12.08 8.93
CA SER A 441 2.16 -12.20 10.31
C SER A 441 1.21 -11.47 11.27
N ARG A 442 0.70 -12.20 12.26
CA ARG A 442 -0.12 -11.61 13.33
C ARG A 442 0.64 -10.56 14.15
N GLU A 443 1.91 -10.83 14.44
CA GLU A 443 2.74 -9.92 15.22
C GLU A 443 2.93 -8.59 14.48
N ASP A 444 3.23 -8.67 13.18
CA ASP A 444 3.41 -7.48 12.35
C ASP A 444 2.09 -6.75 12.12
N LEU A 445 0.97 -7.47 11.92
CA LEU A 445 -0.35 -6.85 11.79
C LEU A 445 -0.72 -6.06 13.04
N ASN A 446 -0.53 -6.62 14.23
CA ASN A 446 -0.79 -5.94 15.50
C ASN A 446 0.14 -4.74 15.71
N HIS A 447 1.42 -4.87 15.35
CA HIS A 447 2.37 -3.76 15.36
C HIS A 447 1.87 -2.61 14.48
N ASN A 448 1.49 -2.91 13.24
CA ASN A 448 1.04 -1.93 12.27
C ASN A 448 -0.28 -1.26 12.69
N VAL A 449 -1.24 -2.02 13.23
CA VAL A 449 -2.47 -1.47 13.84
C VAL A 449 -2.13 -0.50 14.98
N GLY A 450 -1.21 -0.87 15.85
CA GLY A 450 -0.81 -0.03 16.99
C GLY A 450 -0.13 1.26 16.54
N LEU A 451 0.76 1.18 15.58
CA LEU A 451 1.45 2.34 15.01
C LEU A 451 0.46 3.27 14.28
N MET A 452 -0.44 2.72 13.47
CA MET A 452 -1.49 3.49 12.80
C MET A 452 -2.45 4.14 13.80
N ALA A 453 -2.89 3.43 14.82
CA ALA A 453 -3.79 3.97 15.86
C ALA A 453 -3.13 5.13 16.63
N ALA A 454 -1.86 5.01 16.97
CA ALA A 454 -1.10 6.07 17.63
C ALA A 454 -0.97 7.31 16.73
N ALA A 455 -0.65 7.14 15.44
CA ALA A 455 -0.53 8.23 14.48
C ALA A 455 -1.87 8.93 14.26
N VAL A 456 -2.94 8.18 14.01
CA VAL A 456 -4.29 8.69 13.79
C VAL A 456 -4.80 9.44 15.02
N TYR A 457 -4.62 8.87 16.22
CA TYR A 457 -5.05 9.53 17.45
C TYR A 457 -4.28 10.82 17.71
N TYR A 458 -2.94 10.81 17.52
CA TYR A 458 -2.14 12.03 17.62
C TYR A 458 -2.66 13.13 16.70
N LEU A 459 -2.90 12.82 15.43
CA LEU A 459 -3.37 13.79 14.44
C LEU A 459 -4.80 14.26 14.71
N ALA A 460 -5.64 13.39 15.23
CA ALA A 460 -7.01 13.73 15.60
C ALA A 460 -7.12 14.53 16.90
N GLN A 461 -6.14 14.39 17.81
CA GLN A 461 -6.16 15.01 19.14
C GLN A 461 -5.24 16.23 19.27
N SER A 462 -4.13 16.31 18.50
CA SER A 462 -3.19 17.41 18.59
C SER A 462 -3.83 18.75 18.17
N GLU A 463 -3.33 19.84 18.75
CA GLU A 463 -3.90 21.18 18.46
C GLU A 463 -3.75 21.56 16.99
N GLU A 464 -2.63 21.26 16.40
CA GLU A 464 -2.27 21.75 15.07
C GLU A 464 -2.45 20.73 13.92
N GLY A 465 -2.34 19.41 14.16
CA GLY A 465 -2.31 18.39 13.10
C GLY A 465 -1.11 18.61 12.15
N LEU A 466 -1.19 18.06 10.91
CA LEU A 466 -0.14 18.31 9.89
C LEU A 466 -0.41 19.52 9.03
N MET A 467 -1.68 19.91 8.83
CA MET A 467 -2.02 21.06 7.99
C MET A 467 -1.44 22.36 8.54
N PRO A 468 -0.75 23.17 7.72
CA PRO A 468 -0.34 24.50 8.12
C PRO A 468 -1.56 25.39 8.37
N PRO A 469 -1.45 26.40 9.26
CA PRO A 469 -2.55 27.30 9.53
C PRO A 469 -2.94 28.07 8.26
N THR A 470 -4.24 28.16 8.00
CA THR A 470 -4.73 28.93 6.86
C THR A 470 -4.31 30.38 6.97
N LYS A 471 -3.47 30.85 6.04
CA LYS A 471 -3.10 32.30 5.98
C LYS A 471 -4.39 33.11 5.86
N LYS A 472 -4.76 33.89 6.90
CA LYS A 472 -5.86 34.86 6.81
C LYS A 472 -5.60 35.75 5.61
N LYS A 473 -6.39 35.63 4.52
CA LYS A 473 -6.33 36.55 3.39
C LYS A 473 -6.45 37.98 3.95
N LYS A 474 -5.37 38.75 3.98
CA LYS A 474 -5.42 40.18 4.34
C LYS A 474 -6.42 40.84 3.38
N ARG A 475 -7.63 41.19 3.86
CA ARG A 475 -8.59 41.96 3.10
C ARG A 475 -7.88 43.26 2.71
N ARG A 476 -7.44 43.40 1.45
CA ARG A 476 -7.01 44.66 0.88
C ARG A 476 -8.20 45.61 0.98
N ARG A 477 -8.21 46.45 2.01
CA ARG A 477 -9.12 47.61 2.04
C ARG A 477 -8.79 48.45 0.80
N ARG A 478 -9.62 48.34 -0.24
CA ARG A 478 -9.65 49.34 -1.32
C ARG A 478 -9.93 50.70 -0.67
N ARG A 479 -8.91 51.50 -0.51
CA ARG A 479 -9.10 52.95 -0.28
C ARG A 479 -9.78 53.48 -1.54
N LYS A 480 -11.08 53.82 -1.44
CA LYS A 480 -11.70 54.71 -2.41
C LYS A 480 -11.00 56.05 -2.29
N ARG A 481 -10.39 56.47 -3.38
CA ARG A 481 -10.09 57.88 -3.63
C ARG A 481 -11.26 58.48 -4.39
#